data_c4f1cc713521325996d4c89243ee3f21
#
_entry.id   c4f1cc713521325996d4c89243ee3f21
#
_cell.length_a   1.000
_cell.length_b   1.000
_cell.length_c   1.000
_cell.angle_alpha   90.00
_cell.angle_beta   90.00
_cell.angle_gamma   90.00
#
_symmetry.space_group_name_H-M   'P 1'
#
loop_
_entity.id
_entity.type
_entity.pdbx_description
1 polymer ?
#
loop_
_entity_poly.entity_id
_entity_poly.type
_entity_poly.pdbx_seq_one_letter_code
_entity_poly.pdbx_strand_id
1 'polypeptide(L)'
;MKHAIYLPNYGSFGDARVLADLARDAEHAGWDGFFIWDHIASEYPIPMVDPWVALAAIALNTERITIGTTVTPLPRRRPWKLARETVSIDRLSNGRLILGVGIGLGAHEWDHLGEEADQRTRGAMLDEG
;
A
#
# COMPACT_ATOMS: atom_id res chain seq x y z
N MET A 1 -11.74 12.65 16.98
CA MET A 1 -11.49 12.47 15.53
C MET A 1 -10.20 11.69 15.39
N LYS A 2 -10.11 10.78 14.43
CA LYS A 2 -8.86 10.04 14.15
C LYS A 2 -8.11 10.70 12.99
N HIS A 3 -6.78 10.71 13.07
CA HIS A 3 -5.89 11.33 12.09
C HIS A 3 -4.84 10.34 11.64
N ALA A 4 -4.52 10.36 10.34
CA ALA A 4 -3.54 9.47 9.74
C ALA A 4 -2.54 10.21 8.85
N ILE A 5 -1.33 9.71 8.78
CA ILE A 5 -0.33 10.09 7.80
C ILE A 5 -0.52 9.23 6.54
N TYR A 6 -0.30 9.83 5.39
CA TYR A 6 -0.44 9.21 4.08
C TYR A 6 0.76 9.57 3.20
N LEU A 7 1.57 8.59 2.82
CA LEU A 7 2.84 8.79 2.12
C LEU A 7 2.94 7.91 0.85
N PRO A 8 3.69 8.39 -0.16
CA PRO A 8 4.04 7.54 -1.30
C PRO A 8 5.04 6.46 -0.89
N ASN A 9 5.13 5.39 -1.71
CA ASN A 9 6.12 4.33 -1.55
C ASN A 9 7.33 4.48 -2.48
N TYR A 10 7.64 5.71 -2.89
CA TYR A 10 8.73 6.02 -3.82
C TYR A 10 9.46 7.33 -3.46
N GLY A 11 10.54 7.62 -4.20
CA GLY A 11 11.38 8.79 -3.98
C GLY A 11 12.10 8.71 -2.62
N SER A 12 11.99 9.74 -1.81
CA SER A 12 12.57 9.75 -0.45
C SER A 12 11.95 8.69 0.48
N PHE A 13 10.79 8.14 0.13
CA PHE A 13 10.07 7.10 0.87
C PHE A 13 10.20 5.71 0.22
N GLY A 14 11.07 5.57 -0.78
CA GLY A 14 11.27 4.34 -1.54
C GLY A 14 12.11 3.27 -0.83
N ASP A 15 12.21 3.31 0.49
CA ASP A 15 12.89 2.32 1.32
C ASP A 15 11.98 1.89 2.47
N ALA A 16 11.82 0.56 2.65
CA ALA A 16 10.99 -0.01 3.70
C ALA A 16 11.42 0.40 5.11
N ARG A 17 12.73 0.59 5.35
CA ARG A 17 13.26 1.03 6.64
C ARG A 17 12.84 2.46 6.96
N VAL A 18 12.91 3.35 5.96
CA VAL A 18 12.48 4.75 6.11
C VAL A 18 11.01 4.82 6.48
N LEU A 19 10.16 4.07 5.77
CA LEU A 19 8.72 4.03 6.07
C LEU A 19 8.43 3.41 7.44
N ALA A 20 9.16 2.37 7.83
CA ALA A 20 9.01 1.74 9.14
C ALA A 20 9.41 2.69 10.29
N ASP A 21 10.51 3.43 10.14
CA ASP A 21 10.95 4.42 11.13
C ASP A 21 9.96 5.58 11.24
N LEU A 22 9.48 6.11 10.11
CA LEU A 22 8.45 7.16 10.10
C LEU A 22 7.13 6.71 10.73
N ALA A 23 6.72 5.46 10.50
CA ALA A 23 5.50 4.92 11.11
C ALA A 23 5.64 4.80 12.64
N ARG A 24 6.81 4.35 13.13
CA ARG A 24 7.11 4.33 14.56
C ARG A 24 7.09 5.73 15.16
N ASP A 25 7.71 6.69 14.50
CA ASP A 25 7.76 8.07 14.97
C ASP A 25 6.36 8.71 14.97
N ALA A 26 5.54 8.41 13.95
CA ALA A 26 4.12 8.79 13.90
C ALA A 26 3.33 8.20 15.07
N GLU A 27 3.53 6.92 15.37
CA GLU A 27 2.91 6.26 16.52
C GLU A 27 3.30 6.90 17.85
N HIS A 28 4.58 7.23 18.04
CA HIS A 28 5.06 7.93 19.23
C HIS A 28 4.51 9.36 19.33
N ALA A 29 4.28 10.02 18.20
CA ALA A 29 3.66 11.34 18.14
C ALA A 29 2.14 11.32 18.33
N GLY A 30 1.51 10.14 18.47
CA GLY A 30 0.09 9.99 18.77
C GLY A 30 -0.83 9.98 17.55
N TRP A 31 -0.31 9.70 16.34
CA TRP A 31 -1.14 9.49 15.16
C TRP A 31 -1.89 8.16 15.25
N ASP A 32 -3.13 8.14 14.72
CA ASP A 32 -4.00 6.96 14.74
C ASP A 32 -3.75 5.99 13.59
N GLY A 33 -3.21 6.49 12.47
CA GLY A 33 -2.98 5.68 11.28
C GLY A 33 -1.77 6.11 10.45
N PHE A 34 -1.19 5.14 9.76
CA PHE A 34 -0.11 5.35 8.79
C PHE A 34 -0.40 4.54 7.53
N PHE A 35 -0.64 5.22 6.43
CA PHE A 35 -1.03 4.61 5.16
C PHE A 35 -0.01 4.92 4.08
N ILE A 36 0.19 3.98 3.18
CA ILE A 36 1.10 4.14 2.05
C ILE A 36 0.38 3.93 0.72
N TRP A 37 0.96 4.49 -0.33
CA TRP A 37 0.54 4.25 -1.69
C TRP A 37 0.96 2.85 -2.14
N ASP A 38 0.28 2.30 -3.16
CA ASP A 38 0.62 1.04 -3.80
C ASP A 38 0.95 1.29 -5.28
N HIS A 39 2.10 1.94 -5.51
CA HIS A 39 2.69 2.08 -6.84
C HIS A 39 3.75 1.00 -7.07
N ILE A 40 3.87 0.52 -8.31
CA ILE A 40 4.84 -0.52 -8.70
C ILE A 40 5.74 -0.08 -9.84
N ALA A 41 5.46 1.04 -10.49
CA ALA A 41 6.27 1.61 -11.56
C ALA A 41 6.26 3.14 -11.50
N SER A 42 7.30 3.75 -12.07
CA SER A 42 7.42 5.19 -12.25
C SER A 42 7.92 5.47 -13.67
N GLU A 43 7.52 6.60 -14.24
CA GLU A 43 8.05 7.11 -15.51
C GLU A 43 9.52 7.53 -15.39
N TYR A 44 9.99 7.75 -14.19
CA TYR A 44 11.35 8.20 -13.89
C TYR A 44 12.09 7.16 -13.05
N PRO A 45 13.44 7.06 -13.18
CA PRO A 45 14.27 6.16 -12.37
C PRO A 45 14.41 6.70 -10.93
N ILE A 46 13.38 6.48 -10.11
CA ILE A 46 13.36 6.85 -8.70
C ILE A 46 13.33 5.59 -7.81
N PRO A 47 13.91 5.64 -6.62
CA PRO A 47 13.75 4.56 -5.64
C PRO A 47 12.29 4.26 -5.38
N MET A 48 11.93 2.99 -5.33
CA MET A 48 10.58 2.55 -5.04
C MET A 48 10.63 1.25 -4.25
N VAL A 49 9.82 1.15 -3.21
CA VAL A 49 9.67 -0.06 -2.41
C VAL A 49 8.34 -0.74 -2.70
N ASP A 50 8.34 -2.07 -2.73
CA ASP A 50 7.10 -2.83 -2.78
C ASP A 50 6.25 -2.51 -1.52
N PRO A 51 4.97 -2.12 -1.68
CA PRO A 51 4.15 -1.68 -0.56
C PRO A 51 3.87 -2.78 0.47
N TRP A 52 3.79 -4.04 0.06
CA TRP A 52 3.54 -5.15 0.99
C TRP A 52 4.78 -5.51 1.82
N VAL A 53 5.98 -5.35 1.23
CA VAL A 53 7.25 -5.44 1.96
C VAL A 53 7.38 -4.28 2.95
N ALA A 54 7.02 -3.05 2.54
CA ALA A 54 7.02 -1.90 3.42
C ALA A 54 6.02 -2.07 4.57
N LEU A 55 4.79 -2.54 4.31
CA LEU A 55 3.80 -2.81 5.35
C LEU A 55 4.27 -3.88 6.35
N ALA A 56 5.00 -4.90 5.90
CA ALA A 56 5.58 -5.89 6.81
C ALA A 56 6.62 -5.24 7.75
N ALA A 57 7.49 -4.39 7.21
CA ALA A 57 8.47 -3.65 8.02
C ALA A 57 7.77 -2.68 9.01
N ILE A 58 6.75 -1.95 8.57
CA ILE A 58 5.93 -1.07 9.42
C ILE A 58 5.25 -1.89 10.54
N ALA A 59 4.63 -3.02 10.19
CA ALA A 59 3.92 -3.87 11.15
C ALA A 59 4.83 -4.36 12.29
N LEU A 60 6.08 -4.71 11.96
CA LEU A 60 7.08 -5.15 12.93
C LEU A 60 7.68 -4.01 13.76
N ASN A 61 7.62 -2.77 13.28
CA ASN A 61 8.23 -1.60 13.93
C ASN A 61 7.24 -0.73 14.71
N THR A 62 5.96 -1.13 14.74
CA THR A 62 4.86 -0.44 15.41
C THR A 62 3.99 -1.41 16.20
N GLU A 63 3.26 -0.91 17.22
CA GLU A 63 2.46 -1.76 18.10
C GLU A 63 0.95 -1.43 18.09
N ARG A 64 0.57 -0.18 17.84
CA ARG A 64 -0.81 0.33 18.01
C ARG A 64 -1.40 1.01 16.81
N ILE A 65 -0.56 1.73 16.02
CA ILE A 65 -1.03 2.53 14.90
C ILE A 65 -1.69 1.64 13.83
N THR A 66 -2.82 2.07 13.31
CA THR A 66 -3.48 1.41 12.18
C THR A 66 -2.61 1.58 10.92
N ILE A 67 -2.44 0.52 10.16
CA ILE A 67 -1.59 0.54 8.95
C ILE A 67 -2.37 0.06 7.72
N GLY A 68 -1.95 0.44 6.54
CA GLY A 68 -2.62 -0.04 5.34
C GLY A 68 -2.22 0.68 4.06
N THR A 69 -2.95 0.36 3.01
CA THR A 69 -2.82 1.02 1.70
C THR A 69 -4.01 1.93 1.41
N THR A 70 -3.74 3.03 0.72
CA THR A 70 -4.76 3.90 0.14
C THR A 70 -4.29 4.40 -1.24
N VAL A 71 -4.55 3.62 -2.29
CA VAL A 71 -5.30 2.34 -2.34
C VAL A 71 -4.45 1.26 -2.98
N THR A 72 -4.73 0.00 -2.72
CA THR A 72 -4.24 -1.12 -3.54
C THR A 72 -5.09 -1.21 -4.81
N PRO A 73 -4.50 -1.11 -6.01
CA PRO A 73 -5.20 -1.31 -7.27
C PRO A 73 -5.54 -2.79 -7.47
N LEU A 74 -6.76 -3.18 -7.07
CA LEU A 74 -7.20 -4.56 -7.12
C LEU A 74 -7.15 -5.19 -8.52
N PRO A 75 -7.48 -4.45 -9.62
CA PRO A 75 -7.46 -5.02 -10.97
C PRO A 75 -6.11 -5.58 -11.44
N ARG A 76 -4.98 -5.11 -10.91
CA ARG A 76 -3.67 -5.67 -11.23
C ARG A 76 -3.19 -6.74 -10.25
N ARG A 77 -4.03 -7.15 -9.32
CA ARG A 77 -3.71 -8.16 -8.31
C ARG A 77 -4.44 -9.47 -8.59
N ARG A 78 -3.79 -10.57 -8.29
CA ARG A 78 -4.48 -11.87 -8.22
C ARG A 78 -5.20 -11.96 -6.87
N PRO A 79 -6.54 -12.10 -6.82
CA PRO A 79 -7.29 -12.03 -5.56
C PRO A 79 -6.78 -12.99 -4.49
N TRP A 80 -6.46 -14.23 -4.85
CA TRP A 80 -5.92 -15.22 -3.90
C TRP A 80 -4.53 -14.87 -3.36
N LYS A 81 -3.70 -14.16 -4.16
CA LYS A 81 -2.38 -13.70 -3.71
C LYS A 81 -2.55 -12.53 -2.74
N LEU A 82 -3.39 -11.56 -3.09
CA LEU A 82 -3.72 -10.43 -2.23
C LEU A 82 -4.33 -10.90 -0.89
N ALA A 83 -5.24 -11.88 -0.92
CA ALA A 83 -5.82 -12.47 0.28
C ALA A 83 -4.75 -13.08 1.21
N ARG A 84 -3.69 -13.71 0.64
CA ARG A 84 -2.57 -14.22 1.44
C ARG A 84 -1.71 -13.12 2.03
N GLU A 85 -1.45 -12.08 1.28
CA GLU A 85 -0.69 -10.90 1.72
C GLU A 85 -1.42 -10.19 2.87
N THR A 86 -2.70 -9.89 2.68
CA THR A 86 -3.53 -9.22 3.70
C THR A 86 -3.61 -10.01 4.99
N VAL A 87 -3.92 -11.31 4.95
CA VAL A 87 -3.95 -12.16 6.14
C VAL A 87 -2.59 -12.21 6.84
N SER A 88 -1.50 -12.22 6.06
CA SER A 88 -0.16 -12.27 6.64
C SER A 88 0.19 -10.97 7.37
N ILE A 89 -0.07 -9.82 6.74
CA ILE A 89 0.17 -8.51 7.36
C ILE A 89 -0.78 -8.26 8.53
N ASP A 90 -2.04 -8.66 8.43
CA ASP A 90 -3.00 -8.50 9.51
C ASP A 90 -2.57 -9.28 10.77
N ARG A 91 -2.15 -10.52 10.61
CA ARG A 91 -1.59 -11.32 11.70
C ARG A 91 -0.28 -10.73 12.25
N LEU A 92 0.62 -10.30 11.36
CA LEU A 92 1.90 -9.71 11.73
C LEU A 92 1.72 -8.42 12.54
N SER A 93 0.69 -7.66 12.21
CA SER A 93 0.33 -6.40 12.88
C SER A 93 -0.63 -6.57 14.06
N ASN A 94 -1.04 -7.79 14.43
CA ASN A 94 -2.05 -8.07 15.45
C ASN A 94 -3.40 -7.37 15.17
N GLY A 95 -3.91 -7.48 13.94
CA GLY A 95 -5.24 -7.01 13.55
C GLY A 95 -5.33 -5.49 13.27
N ARG A 96 -4.22 -4.84 12.88
CA ARG A 96 -4.18 -3.40 12.63
C ARG A 96 -4.27 -3.02 11.14
N LEU A 97 -4.38 -4.00 10.24
CA LEU A 97 -4.42 -3.73 8.81
C LEU A 97 -5.78 -3.17 8.37
N ILE A 98 -5.75 -2.12 7.58
CA ILE A 98 -6.88 -1.67 6.75
C ILE A 98 -6.45 -1.76 5.29
N LEU A 99 -7.19 -2.52 4.51
CA LEU A 99 -7.02 -2.62 3.07
C LEU A 99 -7.92 -1.61 2.37
N GLY A 100 -7.33 -0.54 1.83
CA GLY A 100 -8.03 0.34 0.90
C GLY A 100 -7.86 -0.18 -0.52
N VAL A 101 -8.95 -0.35 -1.25
CA VAL A 101 -8.94 -0.84 -2.64
C VAL A 101 -9.45 0.21 -3.62
N GLY A 102 -9.02 0.10 -4.87
CA GLY A 102 -9.45 0.99 -5.95
C GLY A 102 -9.03 0.48 -7.32
N ILE A 103 -9.34 1.25 -8.35
CA ILE A 103 -8.99 0.91 -9.74
C ILE A 103 -7.56 1.31 -10.13
N GLY A 104 -6.87 2.08 -9.30
CA GLY A 104 -5.54 2.63 -9.59
C GLY A 104 -5.55 3.82 -10.54
N LEU A 105 -4.43 4.55 -10.54
CA LEU A 105 -4.15 5.69 -11.41
C LEU A 105 -2.81 5.48 -12.15
N GLY A 106 -2.51 6.37 -13.12
CA GLY A 106 -1.25 6.37 -13.83
C GLY A 106 -1.22 5.37 -14.99
N ALA A 107 -1.31 5.87 -16.23
CA ALA A 107 -1.30 5.03 -17.43
C ALA A 107 -0.04 4.14 -17.51
N HIS A 108 1.11 4.66 -17.05
CA HIS A 108 2.39 3.95 -17.05
C HIS A 108 2.39 2.64 -16.21
N GLU A 109 1.55 2.55 -15.21
CA GLU A 109 1.41 1.33 -14.38
C GLU A 109 0.52 0.26 -15.02
N TRP A 110 -0.10 0.57 -16.14
CA TRP A 110 -1.01 -0.31 -16.86
C TRP A 110 -0.46 -0.63 -18.26
N ASP A 111 -0.39 0.38 -19.14
CA ASP A 111 0.05 0.21 -20.51
C ASP A 111 1.47 -0.36 -20.64
N HIS A 112 2.41 0.16 -19.85
CA HIS A 112 3.82 -0.25 -19.93
C HIS A 112 4.07 -1.63 -19.32
N LEU A 113 3.16 -2.11 -18.49
CA LEU A 113 3.26 -3.43 -17.84
C LEU A 113 2.37 -4.48 -18.51
N GLY A 114 1.64 -4.10 -19.56
CA GLY A 114 0.73 -5.00 -20.27
C GLY A 114 -0.54 -5.35 -19.46
N GLU A 115 -0.91 -4.48 -18.53
CA GLU A 115 -2.11 -4.60 -17.73
C GLU A 115 -3.30 -3.86 -18.40
N GLU A 116 -4.52 -4.10 -17.93
CA GLU A 116 -5.73 -3.49 -18.46
C GLU A 116 -5.76 -1.97 -18.21
N ALA A 117 -5.73 -1.17 -19.26
CA ALA A 117 -5.68 0.29 -19.18
C ALA A 117 -7.05 0.96 -19.13
N ASP A 118 -8.11 0.32 -19.66
CA ASP A 118 -9.46 0.89 -19.67
C ASP A 118 -10.04 0.98 -18.26
N GLN A 119 -10.36 2.21 -17.83
CA GLN A 119 -10.86 2.46 -16.48
C GLN A 119 -12.20 1.79 -16.19
N ARG A 120 -13.06 1.66 -17.20
CA ARG A 120 -14.38 1.01 -17.03
C ARG A 120 -14.21 -0.49 -16.80
N THR A 121 -13.33 -1.11 -17.57
CA THR A 121 -12.98 -2.53 -17.41
C THR A 121 -12.34 -2.77 -16.06
N ARG A 122 -11.43 -1.91 -15.62
CA ARG A 122 -10.84 -1.98 -14.26
C ARG A 122 -11.87 -1.80 -13.15
N GLY A 123 -12.89 -0.97 -13.38
CA GLY A 123 -14.02 -0.85 -12.45
C GLY A 123 -14.75 -2.18 -12.28
N ALA A 124 -15.06 -2.87 -13.38
CA ALA A 124 -15.67 -4.20 -13.32
C ALA A 124 -14.77 -5.24 -12.63
N MET A 125 -13.45 -5.22 -12.92
CA MET A 125 -12.48 -6.10 -12.26
C MET A 125 -12.37 -5.83 -10.74
N LEU A 126 -12.55 -4.57 -10.32
CA LEU A 126 -12.60 -4.22 -8.90
C LEU A 126 -13.84 -4.80 -8.22
N ASP A 127 -14.99 -4.76 -8.90
CA ASP A 127 -16.26 -5.28 -8.36
C ASP A 127 -16.28 -6.81 -8.26
N GLU A 128 -15.53 -7.50 -9.13
CA GLU A 128 -15.45 -8.97 -9.15
C GLU A 128 -14.39 -9.53 -8.17
N GLY A 129 -13.36 -8.75 -7.85
CA GLY A 129 -12.20 -9.17 -7.04
C GLY A 129 -12.40 -8.99 -5.56
#